data_0f00c9c02ec3858e58f85e923179dc8d
#
_entry.id   0f00c9c02ec3858e58f85e923179dc8d
#
_cell.length_a   1.000
_cell.length_b   1.000
_cell.length_c   1.000
_cell.angle_alpha   90.00
_cell.angle_beta   90.00
_cell.angle_gamma   90.00
#
_symmetry.space_group_name_H-M   'P 1'
#
loop_
_entity.id
_entity.type
_entity.pdbx_description
1 polymer ?
#
loop_
_entity_poly.entity_id
_entity_poly.type
_entity_poly.pdbx_seq_one_letter_code
_entity_poly.pdbx_strand_id
1 'polypeptide(L)'
;MKKHLRWIIAIIVLAVMGVAYYYYLANKPADKDATESVADSNSELSYLVSRNIEDNYPESVRDVVKLYARITKAYYESDVSEENIEKLGRQARILFDDELKNTQTEDEFLSALKEDISIYRNNNAKISSFNIQTANNTRYTKFNNREYASIELVYYIREGTQLRTSGTKFTLRRDNSGTVSYTHLRAH
;
A
#
# COMPACT_ATOMS: atom_id res chain seq x y z
N MET A 1 -18.29 -45.23 36.56
CA MET A 1 -17.68 -43.92 36.89
C MET A 1 -16.45 -43.51 36.00
N LYS A 2 -15.57 -44.44 35.61
CA LYS A 2 -14.34 -44.06 34.82
C LYS A 2 -14.58 -43.61 33.37
N LYS A 3 -15.70 -43.94 32.73
CA LYS A 3 -16.01 -43.50 31.35
C LYS A 3 -16.42 -42.02 31.27
N HIS A 4 -17.21 -41.54 32.22
CA HIS A 4 -17.65 -40.13 32.25
C HIS A 4 -16.51 -39.17 32.61
N LEU A 5 -15.56 -39.60 33.44
CA LEU A 5 -14.40 -38.80 33.80
C LEU A 5 -13.50 -38.49 32.58
N ARG A 6 -13.34 -39.44 31.65
CA ARG A 6 -12.57 -39.22 30.41
C ARG A 6 -13.24 -38.24 29.48
N TRP A 7 -14.56 -38.23 29.40
CA TRP A 7 -15.34 -37.28 28.61
C TRP A 7 -15.25 -35.85 29.19
N ILE A 8 -15.32 -35.73 30.52
CA ILE A 8 -15.16 -34.45 31.22
C ILE A 8 -13.77 -33.87 30.98
N ILE A 9 -12.72 -34.68 31.06
CA ILE A 9 -11.35 -34.27 30.79
C ILE A 9 -11.20 -33.82 29.33
N ALA A 10 -11.79 -34.54 28.37
CA ALA A 10 -11.74 -34.14 26.96
C ALA A 10 -12.41 -32.76 26.69
N ILE A 11 -13.56 -32.51 27.34
CA ILE A 11 -14.26 -31.21 27.23
C ILE A 11 -13.44 -30.08 27.85
N ILE A 12 -12.80 -30.32 28.99
CA ILE A 12 -11.93 -29.30 29.65
C ILE A 12 -10.72 -29.00 28.77
N VAL A 13 -10.07 -30.00 28.19
CA VAL A 13 -8.92 -29.79 27.26
C VAL A 13 -9.35 -29.00 26.03
N LEU A 14 -10.54 -29.29 25.50
CA LEU A 14 -11.07 -28.59 24.33
C LEU A 14 -11.42 -27.12 24.65
N ALA A 15 -11.97 -26.87 25.84
CA ALA A 15 -12.25 -25.53 26.34
C ALA A 15 -10.96 -24.73 26.57
N VAL A 16 -9.93 -25.35 27.18
CA VAL A 16 -8.62 -24.72 27.38
C VAL A 16 -7.92 -24.38 26.04
N MET A 17 -8.00 -25.31 25.05
CA MET A 17 -7.49 -25.04 23.71
C MET A 17 -8.26 -23.91 23.03
N GLY A 18 -9.58 -23.85 23.19
CA GLY A 18 -10.40 -22.74 22.65
C GLY A 18 -10.03 -21.38 23.25
N VAL A 19 -9.83 -21.34 24.57
CA VAL A 19 -9.39 -20.13 25.28
C VAL A 19 -7.95 -19.75 24.89
N ALA A 20 -7.05 -20.71 24.81
CA ALA A 20 -5.67 -20.47 24.37
C ALA A 20 -5.61 -19.98 22.91
N TYR A 21 -6.43 -20.57 22.03
CA TYR A 21 -6.55 -20.12 20.64
C TYR A 21 -7.15 -18.71 20.53
N TYR A 22 -8.20 -18.42 21.33
CA TYR A 22 -8.76 -17.08 21.42
C TYR A 22 -7.73 -16.06 21.92
N TYR A 23 -6.98 -16.40 22.97
CA TYR A 23 -5.89 -15.55 23.49
C TYR A 23 -4.76 -15.37 22.47
N TYR A 24 -4.43 -16.43 21.73
CA TYR A 24 -3.46 -16.35 20.63
C TYR A 24 -3.95 -15.44 19.50
N LEU A 25 -5.24 -15.52 19.11
CA LEU A 25 -5.81 -14.61 18.11
C LEU A 25 -5.91 -13.16 18.63
N ALA A 26 -6.29 -12.98 19.89
CA ALA A 26 -6.45 -11.65 20.50
C ALA A 26 -5.11 -10.97 20.78
N ASN A 27 -4.04 -11.74 21.05
CA ASN A 27 -2.69 -11.26 21.27
C ASN A 27 -1.74 -11.53 20.10
N LYS A 28 -2.25 -12.12 19.00
CA LYS A 28 -1.49 -12.10 17.77
C LYS A 28 -1.26 -10.62 17.46
N PRO A 29 0.00 -10.14 17.41
CA PRO A 29 0.21 -8.80 16.87
C PRO A 29 -0.50 -8.83 15.53
N ALA A 30 -1.62 -8.10 15.43
CA ALA A 30 -2.27 -7.91 14.16
C ALA A 30 -1.13 -7.51 13.25
N ASP A 31 -0.94 -8.26 12.17
CA ASP A 31 -0.09 -7.78 11.10
C ASP A 31 -0.56 -6.35 10.90
N LYS A 32 0.19 -5.37 11.38
CA LYS A 32 -0.15 -3.94 11.30
C LYS A 32 -0.36 -3.51 9.84
N ASP A 33 -0.25 -4.47 8.96
CA ASP A 33 -0.32 -4.37 7.52
C ASP A 33 -1.69 -4.70 6.91
N ALA A 34 -2.63 -5.27 7.67
CA ALA A 34 -3.90 -5.74 7.09
C ALA A 34 -5.07 -4.75 7.23
N THR A 35 -4.97 -3.76 8.12
CA THR A 35 -6.00 -2.73 8.23
C THR A 35 -5.32 -1.48 8.79
N GLU A 36 -4.87 -0.57 7.94
CA GLU A 36 -4.62 0.78 8.39
C GLU A 36 -5.97 1.34 8.84
N SER A 37 -6.16 1.31 10.17
CA SER A 37 -7.20 2.11 10.82
C SER A 37 -7.06 3.54 10.33
N VAL A 38 -8.18 4.17 10.02
CA VAL A 38 -8.32 5.56 9.64
C VAL A 38 -7.53 6.44 10.62
N ALA A 39 -6.23 6.60 10.37
CA ALA A 39 -5.50 7.74 10.88
C ALA A 39 -6.24 8.94 10.32
N ASP A 40 -6.50 9.93 11.16
CA ASP A 40 -7.14 11.18 10.75
C ASP A 40 -6.51 11.62 9.42
N SER A 41 -7.31 11.72 8.35
CA SER A 41 -6.82 11.99 6.99
C SER A 41 -5.94 13.24 6.94
N ASN A 42 -6.19 14.21 7.81
CA ASN A 42 -5.39 15.43 7.95
C ASN A 42 -4.02 15.15 8.55
N SER A 43 -3.89 14.24 9.52
CA SER A 43 -2.61 13.88 10.11
C SER A 43 -1.75 13.09 9.13
N GLU A 44 -2.37 12.21 8.36
CA GLU A 44 -1.71 11.42 7.32
C GLU A 44 -1.21 12.32 6.17
N LEU A 45 -2.06 13.24 5.68
CA LEU A 45 -1.69 14.20 4.66
C LEU A 45 -0.49 15.06 5.10
N SER A 46 -0.55 15.60 6.32
CA SER A 46 0.53 16.42 6.87
C SER A 46 1.83 15.63 6.98
N TYR A 47 1.77 14.38 7.42
CA TYR A 47 2.93 13.49 7.47
C TYR A 47 3.53 13.24 6.08
N LEU A 48 2.69 12.90 5.08
CA LEU A 48 3.16 12.60 3.73
C LEU A 48 3.76 13.83 3.05
N VAL A 49 3.15 15.01 3.21
CA VAL A 49 3.63 16.27 2.61
C VAL A 49 4.95 16.73 3.23
N SER A 50 5.13 16.52 4.54
CA SER A 50 6.34 16.96 5.26
C SER A 50 7.49 15.95 5.23
N ARG A 51 7.22 14.71 4.78
CA ARG A 51 8.23 13.65 4.78
C ARG A 51 9.34 13.94 3.77
N ASN A 52 10.59 13.89 4.22
CA ASN A 52 11.74 13.83 3.32
C ASN A 52 12.01 12.36 2.93
N ILE A 53 11.58 11.98 1.71
CA ILE A 53 11.76 10.62 1.20
C ILE A 53 13.23 10.35 0.84
N GLU A 54 13.99 11.36 0.40
CA GLU A 54 15.40 11.19 0.03
C GLU A 54 16.24 10.76 1.24
N ASP A 55 16.02 11.40 2.40
CA ASP A 55 16.73 11.07 3.64
C ASP A 55 16.22 9.78 4.30
N ASN A 56 14.96 9.42 4.05
CA ASN A 56 14.28 8.27 4.66
C ASN A 56 13.62 7.40 3.59
N TYR A 57 14.43 6.96 2.62
CA TYR A 57 13.94 6.13 1.52
C TYR A 57 13.51 4.74 2.04
N PRO A 58 12.38 4.19 1.55
CA PRO A 58 11.91 2.87 1.99
C PRO A 58 12.90 1.75 1.63
N GLU A 59 13.17 0.85 2.58
CA GLU A 59 14.21 -0.18 2.43
C GLU A 59 13.76 -1.41 1.65
N SER A 60 12.46 -1.71 1.65
CA SER A 60 11.92 -2.90 1.00
C SER A 60 11.01 -2.57 -0.19
N VAL A 61 10.89 -3.54 -1.11
CA VAL A 61 9.94 -3.49 -2.25
C VAL A 61 8.54 -3.14 -1.77
N ARG A 62 8.10 -3.79 -0.70
CA ARG A 62 6.75 -3.60 -0.15
C ARG A 62 6.57 -2.22 0.46
N ASP A 63 7.59 -1.69 1.13
CA ASP A 63 7.53 -0.36 1.74
C ASP A 63 7.52 0.75 0.69
N VAL A 64 8.25 0.60 -0.42
CA VAL A 64 8.17 1.52 -1.56
C VAL A 64 6.74 1.55 -2.11
N VAL A 65 6.15 0.38 -2.38
CA VAL A 65 4.78 0.30 -2.89
C VAL A 65 3.77 0.78 -1.87
N LYS A 66 3.98 0.51 -0.57
CA LYS A 66 3.12 1.00 0.51
C LYS A 66 3.15 2.53 0.58
N LEU A 67 4.32 3.13 0.53
CA LEU A 67 4.45 4.59 0.54
C LEU A 67 3.79 5.22 -0.69
N TYR A 68 4.04 4.65 -1.88
CA TYR A 68 3.39 5.10 -3.11
C TYR A 68 1.85 5.00 -3.02
N ALA A 69 1.32 3.88 -2.50
CA ALA A 69 -0.12 3.69 -2.34
C ALA A 69 -0.75 4.68 -1.34
N ARG A 70 -0.05 5.00 -0.24
CA ARG A 70 -0.48 6.03 0.72
C ARG A 70 -0.54 7.42 0.07
N ILE A 71 0.50 7.78 -0.67
CA ILE A 71 0.55 9.04 -1.43
C ILE A 71 -0.60 9.08 -2.45
N THR A 72 -0.78 8.00 -3.21
CA THR A 72 -1.86 7.89 -4.21
C THR A 72 -3.23 8.03 -3.55
N LYS A 73 -3.48 7.35 -2.42
CA LYS A 73 -4.74 7.50 -1.68
C LYS A 73 -4.96 8.95 -1.26
N ALA A 74 -3.93 9.63 -0.77
CA ALA A 74 -4.02 11.02 -0.34
C ALA A 74 -4.38 12.00 -1.48
N TYR A 75 -3.91 11.77 -2.73
CA TYR A 75 -4.29 12.61 -3.87
C TYR A 75 -5.81 12.71 -4.08
N TYR A 76 -6.49 11.57 -3.88
CA TYR A 76 -7.90 11.43 -4.24
C TYR A 76 -8.85 11.77 -3.08
N GLU A 77 -8.33 12.27 -1.95
CA GLU A 77 -9.19 12.87 -0.94
C GLU A 77 -9.75 14.21 -1.44
N SER A 78 -11.02 14.48 -1.13
CA SER A 78 -11.78 15.58 -1.73
C SER A 78 -11.30 16.98 -1.33
N ASP A 79 -10.67 17.10 -0.17
CA ASP A 79 -10.30 18.35 0.49
C ASP A 79 -8.81 18.70 0.36
N VAL A 80 -8.04 17.94 -0.42
CA VAL A 80 -6.62 18.21 -0.64
C VAL A 80 -6.44 19.39 -1.61
N SER A 81 -5.68 20.41 -1.18
CA SER A 81 -5.36 21.57 -1.99
C SER A 81 -4.44 21.25 -3.17
N GLU A 82 -4.47 22.05 -4.22
CA GLU A 82 -3.58 21.88 -5.39
C GLU A 82 -2.11 21.92 -4.99
N GLU A 83 -1.71 22.79 -4.06
CA GLU A 83 -0.35 22.87 -3.54
C GLU A 83 0.09 21.53 -2.91
N ASN A 84 -0.78 20.91 -2.12
CA ASN A 84 -0.50 19.62 -1.51
C ASN A 84 -0.48 18.48 -2.54
N ILE A 85 -1.33 18.53 -3.56
CA ILE A 85 -1.28 17.58 -4.68
C ILE A 85 0.08 17.66 -5.39
N GLU A 86 0.58 18.87 -5.67
CA GLU A 86 1.91 19.03 -6.28
C GLU A 86 3.02 18.48 -5.38
N LYS A 87 3.00 18.80 -4.08
CA LYS A 87 3.99 18.30 -3.12
C LYS A 87 3.98 16.76 -3.07
N LEU A 88 2.80 16.17 -2.96
CA LEU A 88 2.63 14.71 -2.99
C LEU A 88 3.06 14.10 -4.32
N GLY A 89 2.79 14.78 -5.44
CA GLY A 89 3.24 14.38 -6.78
C GLY A 89 4.76 14.31 -6.88
N ARG A 90 5.45 15.34 -6.40
CA ARG A 90 6.92 15.35 -6.33
C ARG A 90 7.44 14.23 -5.43
N GLN A 91 6.82 13.98 -4.27
CA GLN A 91 7.17 12.88 -3.39
C GLN A 91 7.00 11.51 -4.06
N ALA A 92 5.90 11.29 -4.78
CA ALA A 92 5.70 10.05 -5.54
C ALA A 92 6.78 9.86 -6.61
N ARG A 93 7.17 10.94 -7.29
CA ARG A 93 8.18 10.92 -8.34
C ARG A 93 9.58 10.57 -7.84
N ILE A 94 9.92 10.85 -6.56
CA ILE A 94 11.17 10.40 -5.94
C ILE A 94 11.27 8.85 -5.95
N LEU A 95 10.14 8.16 -5.80
CA LEU A 95 10.09 6.69 -5.81
C LEU A 95 10.27 6.08 -7.20
N PHE A 96 10.19 6.87 -8.28
CA PHE A 96 10.38 6.40 -9.65
C PHE A 96 11.87 6.21 -9.95
N ASP A 97 12.18 5.22 -10.78
CA ASP A 97 13.52 5.10 -11.33
C ASP A 97 13.75 6.09 -12.47
N ASP A 98 15.01 6.20 -12.90
CA ASP A 98 15.38 7.16 -13.92
C ASP A 98 14.72 6.88 -15.28
N GLU A 99 14.49 5.60 -15.61
CA GLU A 99 13.83 5.24 -16.88
C GLU A 99 12.39 5.77 -16.88
N LEU A 100 11.66 5.60 -15.76
CA LEU A 100 10.29 6.12 -15.63
C LEU A 100 10.28 7.64 -15.54
N LYS A 101 11.21 8.28 -14.81
CA LYS A 101 11.33 9.73 -14.72
C LYS A 101 11.56 10.39 -16.08
N ASN A 102 12.31 9.73 -16.96
CA ASN A 102 12.66 10.24 -18.28
C ASN A 102 11.52 10.08 -19.32
N THR A 103 10.43 9.39 -19.00
CA THR A 103 9.30 9.25 -19.93
C THR A 103 8.48 10.54 -20.05
N GLN A 104 8.54 11.41 -19.04
CA GLN A 104 7.82 12.67 -18.99
C GLN A 104 8.52 13.64 -18.04
N THR A 105 8.41 14.93 -18.32
CA THR A 105 8.89 15.97 -17.42
C THR A 105 8.07 16.04 -16.14
N GLU A 106 8.58 16.72 -15.12
CA GLU A 106 7.84 16.91 -13.87
C GLU A 106 6.53 17.67 -14.09
N ASP A 107 6.56 18.71 -14.92
CA ASP A 107 5.38 19.54 -15.21
C ASP A 107 4.31 18.75 -15.96
N GLU A 108 4.70 17.92 -16.94
CA GLU A 108 3.77 17.02 -17.64
C GLU A 108 3.15 16.01 -16.70
N PHE A 109 3.95 15.43 -15.81
CA PHE A 109 3.46 14.50 -14.80
C PHE A 109 2.45 15.16 -13.84
N LEU A 110 2.79 16.33 -13.29
CA LEU A 110 1.90 17.06 -12.37
C LEU A 110 0.61 17.54 -13.07
N SER A 111 0.70 17.95 -14.33
CA SER A 111 -0.48 18.34 -15.11
C SER A 111 -1.42 17.15 -15.33
N ALA A 112 -0.89 16.00 -15.77
CA ALA A 112 -1.66 14.79 -15.96
C ALA A 112 -2.27 14.27 -14.64
N LEU A 113 -1.52 14.36 -13.54
CA LEU A 113 -2.01 14.00 -12.20
C LEU A 113 -3.20 14.86 -11.78
N LYS A 114 -3.13 16.18 -11.96
CA LYS A 114 -4.23 17.09 -11.62
C LYS A 114 -5.47 16.83 -12.47
N GLU A 115 -5.28 16.56 -13.75
CA GLU A 115 -6.38 16.21 -14.67
C GLU A 115 -7.08 14.91 -14.19
N ASP A 116 -6.32 13.88 -13.87
CA ASP A 116 -6.87 12.61 -13.39
C ASP A 116 -7.61 12.78 -12.05
N ILE A 117 -7.05 13.52 -11.11
CA ILE A 117 -7.71 13.85 -9.84
C ILE A 117 -9.02 14.62 -10.07
N SER A 118 -9.04 15.55 -11.03
CA SER A 118 -10.25 16.28 -11.39
C SER A 118 -11.36 15.35 -11.89
N ILE A 119 -11.02 14.37 -12.72
CA ILE A 119 -11.97 13.35 -13.21
C ILE A 119 -12.55 12.55 -12.04
N TYR A 120 -11.70 12.09 -11.11
CA TYR A 120 -12.16 11.37 -9.91
C TYR A 120 -13.09 12.20 -9.04
N ARG A 121 -12.75 13.47 -8.80
CA ARG A 121 -13.59 14.39 -8.01
C ARG A 121 -14.94 14.64 -8.67
N ASN A 122 -14.97 14.83 -9.98
CA ASN A 122 -16.21 15.04 -10.73
C ASN A 122 -17.14 13.82 -10.67
N ASN A 123 -16.57 12.63 -10.53
CA ASN A 123 -17.31 11.37 -10.37
C ASN A 123 -17.63 11.02 -8.91
N ASN A 124 -17.33 11.90 -7.95
CA ASN A 124 -17.40 11.59 -6.52
C ASN A 124 -16.68 10.30 -6.15
N ALA A 125 -15.57 10.03 -6.84
CA ALA A 125 -14.74 8.86 -6.63
C ALA A 125 -13.56 9.18 -5.71
N LYS A 126 -13.24 8.24 -4.80
CA LYS A 126 -12.04 8.32 -3.95
C LYS A 126 -11.51 6.94 -3.63
N ILE A 127 -10.23 6.86 -3.35
CA ILE A 127 -9.59 5.62 -2.88
C ILE A 127 -9.90 5.47 -1.39
N SER A 128 -10.78 4.52 -1.04
CA SER A 128 -11.16 4.28 0.36
C SER A 128 -10.08 3.52 1.12
N SER A 129 -9.45 2.53 0.48
CA SER A 129 -8.38 1.72 1.06
C SER A 129 -7.58 1.03 -0.04
N PHE A 130 -6.51 0.36 0.35
CA PHE A 130 -5.73 -0.49 -0.55
C PHE A 130 -5.23 -1.74 0.19
N ASN A 131 -4.91 -2.78 -0.57
CA ASN A 131 -4.29 -4.00 -0.07
C ASN A 131 -3.08 -4.35 -0.93
N ILE A 132 -1.94 -4.58 -0.27
CA ILE A 132 -0.69 -4.97 -0.92
C ILE A 132 -0.46 -6.45 -0.68
N GLN A 133 -0.11 -7.16 -1.72
CA GLN A 133 0.29 -8.55 -1.64
C GLN A 133 1.38 -8.75 -0.58
N THR A 134 1.34 -9.88 0.12
CA THR A 134 2.32 -10.19 1.17
C THR A 134 3.73 -10.29 0.59
N ALA A 135 4.74 -9.96 1.40
CA ALA A 135 6.14 -10.01 0.99
C ALA A 135 6.56 -11.39 0.41
N ASN A 136 6.00 -12.48 0.97
CA ASN A 136 6.28 -13.84 0.50
C ASN A 136 5.81 -14.12 -0.93
N ASN A 137 4.88 -13.32 -1.46
CA ASN A 137 4.35 -13.43 -2.81
C ASN A 137 5.04 -12.48 -3.79
N THR A 138 6.01 -11.68 -3.34
CA THR A 138 6.82 -10.83 -4.21
C THR A 138 7.66 -11.73 -5.13
N ARG A 139 7.56 -11.50 -6.43
CA ARG A 139 8.32 -12.27 -7.42
C ARG A 139 9.60 -11.53 -7.77
N TYR A 140 10.73 -12.19 -7.59
CA TYR A 140 12.05 -11.68 -7.97
C TYR A 140 12.50 -12.31 -9.26
N THR A 141 13.03 -11.50 -10.17
CA THR A 141 13.57 -11.95 -11.46
C THR A 141 14.87 -11.19 -11.76
N LYS A 142 15.75 -11.81 -12.53
CA LYS A 142 16.97 -11.17 -12.99
C LYS A 142 16.95 -11.12 -14.53
N PHE A 143 17.14 -9.93 -15.08
CA PHE A 143 17.19 -9.72 -16.53
C PHE A 143 18.29 -8.70 -16.86
N ASN A 144 19.12 -9.00 -17.86
CA ASN A 144 20.28 -8.16 -18.25
C ASN A 144 21.14 -7.70 -17.06
N ASN A 145 21.45 -8.62 -16.17
CA ASN A 145 22.24 -8.41 -14.95
C ASN A 145 21.61 -7.43 -13.92
N ARG A 146 20.34 -7.05 -14.08
CA ARG A 146 19.57 -6.21 -13.16
C ARG A 146 18.54 -7.05 -12.42
N GLU A 147 18.32 -6.73 -11.15
CA GLU A 147 17.31 -7.40 -10.31
C GLU A 147 16.01 -6.62 -10.35
N TYR A 148 14.93 -7.35 -10.59
CA TYR A 148 13.56 -6.83 -10.59
C TYR A 148 12.71 -7.55 -9.57
N ALA A 149 11.79 -6.82 -8.97
CA ALA A 149 10.76 -7.35 -8.09
C ALA A 149 9.38 -6.97 -8.64
N SER A 150 8.43 -7.90 -8.58
CA SER A 150 7.03 -7.62 -8.93
C SER A 150 6.14 -7.92 -7.74
N ILE A 151 5.24 -7.00 -7.42
CA ILE A 151 4.27 -7.09 -6.34
C ILE A 151 2.94 -6.51 -6.80
N GLU A 152 1.83 -7.07 -6.32
CA GLU A 152 0.48 -6.64 -6.68
C GLU A 152 -0.12 -5.81 -5.56
N LEU A 153 -0.89 -4.82 -5.97
CA LEU A 153 -1.66 -3.91 -5.13
C LEU A 153 -3.08 -3.83 -5.66
N VAL A 154 -4.06 -3.85 -4.78
CA VAL A 154 -5.47 -3.64 -5.11
C VAL A 154 -5.95 -2.39 -4.39
N TYR A 155 -6.45 -1.42 -5.14
CA TYR A 155 -7.16 -0.26 -4.62
C TYR A 155 -8.65 -0.55 -4.54
N TYR A 156 -9.28 -0.10 -3.47
CA TYR A 156 -10.72 -0.09 -3.29
C TYR A 156 -11.22 1.35 -3.49
N ILE A 157 -11.93 1.57 -4.57
CA ILE A 157 -12.40 2.87 -5.02
C ILE A 157 -13.89 2.98 -4.70
N ARG A 158 -14.25 4.01 -3.96
CA ARG A 158 -15.65 4.34 -3.69
C ARG A 158 -16.10 5.43 -4.66
N GLU A 159 -17.17 5.16 -5.38
CA GLU A 159 -17.82 6.08 -6.32
C GLU A 159 -19.28 6.24 -5.88
N GLY A 160 -19.59 7.32 -5.15
CA GLY A 160 -20.85 7.46 -4.45
C GLY A 160 -21.09 6.33 -3.45
N THR A 161 -22.10 5.49 -3.70
CA THR A 161 -22.44 4.30 -2.89
C THR A 161 -21.79 3.01 -3.39
N GLN A 162 -21.20 3.03 -4.58
CA GLN A 162 -20.60 1.86 -5.19
C GLN A 162 -19.14 1.69 -4.74
N LEU A 163 -18.73 0.43 -4.59
CA LEU A 163 -17.35 0.05 -4.33
C LEU A 163 -16.82 -0.71 -5.54
N ARG A 164 -15.72 -0.23 -6.11
CA ARG A 164 -14.98 -0.88 -7.20
C ARG A 164 -13.59 -1.26 -6.75
N THR A 165 -12.97 -2.21 -7.41
CA THR A 165 -11.58 -2.58 -7.19
C THR A 165 -10.76 -2.35 -8.45
N SER A 166 -9.52 -1.87 -8.27
CA SER A 166 -8.54 -1.73 -9.35
C SER A 166 -7.25 -2.42 -8.93
N GLY A 167 -6.89 -3.47 -9.65
CA GLY A 167 -5.65 -4.20 -9.44
C GLY A 167 -4.50 -3.57 -10.23
N THR A 168 -3.35 -3.43 -9.59
CA THR A 168 -2.16 -2.86 -10.22
C THR A 168 -0.95 -3.72 -9.88
N LYS A 169 -0.16 -4.07 -10.89
CA LYS A 169 1.11 -4.76 -10.71
C LYS A 169 2.25 -3.77 -10.80
N PHE A 170 3.00 -3.67 -9.72
CA PHE A 170 4.22 -2.88 -9.65
C PHE A 170 5.42 -3.73 -10.05
N THR A 171 6.29 -3.17 -10.85
CA THR A 171 7.62 -3.71 -11.11
C THR A 171 8.63 -2.71 -10.60
N LEU A 172 9.52 -3.16 -9.74
CA LEU A 172 10.58 -2.36 -9.14
C LEU A 172 11.93 -2.92 -9.59
N ARG A 173 12.91 -2.05 -9.69
CA ARG A 173 14.28 -2.40 -10.01
C ARG A 173 15.19 -2.03 -8.85
N ARG A 174 16.15 -2.89 -8.56
CA ARG A 174 17.23 -2.54 -7.65
C ARG A 174 18.36 -1.90 -8.44
N ASP A 175 18.80 -0.74 -8.03
CA ASP A 175 19.97 -0.07 -8.60
C ASP A 175 21.29 -0.65 -8.06
N ASN A 176 22.42 -0.13 -8.54
CA ASN A 176 23.74 -0.58 -8.13
C ASN A 176 24.09 -0.20 -6.67
N SER A 177 23.39 0.75 -6.07
CA SER A 177 23.52 1.15 -4.66
C SER A 177 22.69 0.26 -3.72
N GLY A 178 21.83 -0.60 -4.28
CA GLY A 178 20.90 -1.44 -3.53
C GLY A 178 19.53 -0.80 -3.31
N THR A 179 19.32 0.44 -3.77
CA THR A 179 18.04 1.14 -3.67
C THR A 179 17.02 0.50 -4.60
N VAL A 180 15.81 0.30 -4.08
CA VAL A 180 14.69 -0.29 -4.82
C VAL A 180 13.80 0.82 -5.32
N SER A 181 13.82 1.10 -6.62
CA SER A 181 13.00 2.12 -7.24
C SER A 181 11.95 1.53 -8.19
N TYR A 182 10.87 2.26 -8.35
CA TYR A 182 9.74 1.87 -9.16
C TYR A 182 9.99 2.10 -10.65
N THR A 183 9.83 1.06 -11.50
CA THR A 183 10.15 1.14 -12.93
C THR A 183 8.95 1.11 -13.85
N HIS A 184 7.87 0.39 -13.48
CA HIS A 184 6.78 0.16 -14.42
C HIS A 184 5.47 -0.17 -13.73
N LEU A 185 4.37 0.41 -14.23
CA LEU A 185 3.00 0.17 -13.78
C LEU A 185 2.24 -0.58 -14.87
N ARG A 186 1.69 -1.73 -14.54
CA ARG A 186 0.75 -2.43 -15.40
C ARG A 186 -0.58 -2.58 -14.67
N ALA A 187 -1.58 -1.79 -15.09
CA ALA A 187 -2.96 -1.98 -14.63
C ALA A 187 -3.57 -3.24 -15.26
N HIS A 188 -4.37 -3.95 -14.50
CA HIS A 188 -5.20 -5.08 -14.94
C HIS A 188 -6.66 -4.81 -14.65
#